data_21f9d0f42807a980a3e6d43c608f6c51
#
_entry.id   21f9d0f42807a980a3e6d43c608f6c51
#
_cell.length_a   1.000
_cell.length_b   1.000
_cell.length_c   1.000
_cell.angle_alpha   90.00
_cell.angle_beta   90.00
_cell.angle_gamma   90.00
#
_symmetry.space_group_name_H-M   'P 1'
#
loop_
_entity.id
_entity.type
_entity.pdbx_description
1 polymer ?
#
loop_
_entity_poly.entity_id
_entity_poly.type
_entity_poly.pdbx_seq_one_letter_code
_entity_poly.pdbx_strand_id
1 'polypeptide(L)'
;ELALAREAYRRELPALGICRGLQVMCVALGGSLWQDLSLCPMAVLTHQQTEPKWYASHQVEVFGRLLEHCGHKYAEVNSLHHQVIKKLPSMMEILAVSSDCLIEAAGIKEGCFWGVQWHPEQLGRGALSQGVFNLFMQEIYK
;
A
#
# COMPACT_ATOMS: atom_id res chain seq x y z
N GLU A 1 -1.23 -16.34 7.28
CA GLU A 1 -0.65 -15.10 6.73
C GLU A 1 0.02 -14.25 7.82
N LEU A 2 -0.65 -13.97 8.98
CA LEU A 2 -0.07 -13.14 10.06
C LEU A 2 1.25 -13.70 10.60
N ALA A 3 1.34 -15.02 10.83
CA ALA A 3 2.56 -15.66 11.31
C ALA A 3 3.71 -15.51 10.31
N LEU A 4 3.41 -15.65 9.02
CA LEU A 4 4.39 -15.46 7.95
C LEU A 4 4.90 -14.02 7.90
N ALA A 5 4.00 -13.03 7.97
CA ALA A 5 4.36 -11.63 7.97
C ALA A 5 5.23 -11.25 9.18
N ARG A 6 4.87 -11.73 10.39
CA ARG A 6 5.69 -11.53 11.60
C ARG A 6 7.08 -12.15 11.48
N GLU A 7 7.17 -13.34 10.92
CA GLU A 7 8.45 -14.03 10.75
C GLU A 7 9.32 -13.35 9.68
N ALA A 8 8.73 -12.89 8.59
CA ALA A 8 9.43 -12.10 7.58
C ALA A 8 10.00 -10.81 8.18
N TYR A 9 9.19 -10.08 8.95
CA TYR A 9 9.62 -8.88 9.66
C TYR A 9 10.76 -9.18 10.67
N ARG A 10 10.59 -10.21 11.51
CA ARG A 10 11.59 -10.62 12.51
C ARG A 10 12.94 -11.00 11.90
N ARG A 11 12.92 -11.60 10.71
CA ARG A 11 14.13 -12.00 9.97
C ARG A 11 14.64 -10.91 9.02
N GLU A 12 14.03 -9.75 9.02
CA GLU A 12 14.38 -8.66 8.10
C GLU A 12 14.35 -9.09 6.62
N LEU A 13 13.46 -10.03 6.28
CA LEU A 13 13.30 -10.48 4.91
C LEU A 13 12.58 -9.42 4.08
N PRO A 14 13.05 -9.16 2.85
CA PRO A 14 12.32 -8.31 1.92
C PRO A 14 10.90 -8.83 1.68
N ALA A 15 9.91 -7.96 1.87
CA ALA A 15 8.52 -8.30 1.67
C ALA A 15 7.73 -7.13 1.10
N LEU A 16 7.02 -7.37 0.00
CA LEU A 16 6.09 -6.44 -0.63
C LEU A 16 4.65 -6.96 -0.47
N GLY A 17 3.82 -6.20 0.24
CA GLY A 17 2.39 -6.49 0.41
C GLY A 17 1.55 -5.79 -0.65
N ILE A 18 0.75 -6.53 -1.40
CA ILE A 18 -0.21 -5.96 -2.36
C ILE A 18 -1.62 -6.15 -1.82
N CYS A 19 -2.41 -5.09 -1.75
CA CYS A 19 -3.79 -5.03 -1.30
C CYS A 19 -3.95 -5.70 0.09
N ARG A 20 -4.49 -6.90 0.15
CA ARG A 20 -4.60 -7.70 1.38
C ARG A 20 -3.23 -7.91 2.05
N GLY A 21 -2.16 -8.01 1.28
CA GLY A 21 -0.79 -8.15 1.80
C GLY A 21 -0.38 -6.98 2.70
N LEU A 22 -0.63 -5.74 2.30
CA LEU A 22 -0.39 -4.56 3.13
C LEU A 22 -1.23 -4.61 4.42
N GLN A 23 -2.49 -5.00 4.33
CA GLN A 23 -3.38 -5.12 5.50
C GLN A 23 -2.86 -6.17 6.49
N VAL A 24 -2.42 -7.32 5.99
CA VAL A 24 -1.81 -8.39 6.80
C VAL A 24 -0.53 -7.89 7.48
N MET A 25 0.34 -7.18 6.77
CA MET A 25 1.55 -6.58 7.33
C MET A 25 1.23 -5.60 8.47
N CYS A 26 0.27 -4.72 8.26
CA CYS A 26 -0.19 -3.76 9.27
C CYS A 26 -0.69 -4.45 10.54
N VAL A 27 -1.60 -5.42 10.40
CA VAL A 27 -2.16 -6.16 11.54
C VAL A 27 -1.11 -7.03 12.23
N ALA A 28 -0.21 -7.65 11.47
CA ALA A 28 0.89 -8.46 12.01
C ALA A 28 1.79 -7.67 12.97
N LEU A 29 1.97 -6.37 12.71
CA LEU A 29 2.78 -5.45 13.53
C LEU A 29 1.98 -4.67 14.59
N GLY A 30 0.71 -5.02 14.81
CA GLY A 30 -0.13 -4.43 15.87
C GLY A 30 -1.02 -3.28 15.42
N GLY A 31 -1.17 -3.06 14.13
CA GLY A 31 -2.15 -2.14 13.56
C GLY A 31 -3.56 -2.73 13.51
N SER A 32 -4.50 -1.97 13.00
CA SER A 32 -5.89 -2.39 12.85
C SER A 32 -6.49 -1.89 11.54
N LEU A 33 -7.61 -2.52 11.15
CA LEU A 33 -8.35 -2.20 9.93
C LEU A 33 -9.75 -1.71 10.26
N TRP A 34 -10.29 -0.85 9.40
CA TRP A 34 -11.72 -0.74 9.23
C TRP A 34 -12.19 -2.02 8.54
N GLN A 35 -13.09 -2.75 9.17
CA GLN A 35 -13.58 -4.04 8.67
C GLN A 35 -14.43 -3.91 7.41
N ASP A 36 -14.98 -2.74 7.21
CA ASP A 36 -15.67 -2.34 6.00
C ASP A 36 -15.55 -0.82 5.82
N LEU A 37 -15.42 -0.36 4.59
CA LEU A 37 -15.31 1.08 4.27
C LEU A 37 -16.56 1.86 4.68
N SER A 38 -17.74 1.23 4.72
CA SER A 38 -18.95 1.85 5.24
C SER A 38 -18.88 2.27 6.72
N LEU A 39 -17.94 1.67 7.47
CA LEU A 39 -17.65 2.02 8.86
C LEU A 39 -16.62 3.14 9.00
N CYS A 40 -15.95 3.51 7.91
CA CYS A 40 -14.92 4.54 7.90
C CYS A 40 -15.53 5.90 7.51
N PRO A 41 -15.59 6.88 8.43
CA PRO A 41 -16.23 8.18 8.13
C PRO A 41 -15.53 8.98 7.02
N MET A 42 -14.26 8.69 6.75
CA MET A 42 -13.47 9.38 5.73
C MET A 42 -13.65 8.79 4.34
N ALA A 43 -14.09 7.53 4.22
CA ALA A 43 -14.23 6.84 2.94
C ALA A 43 -15.40 7.41 2.13
N VAL A 44 -15.09 8.33 1.23
CA VAL A 44 -16.08 8.98 0.34
C VAL A 44 -15.88 8.64 -1.13
N LEU A 45 -14.70 8.09 -1.49
CA LEU A 45 -14.41 7.59 -2.82
C LEU A 45 -14.89 6.15 -3.01
N THR A 46 -15.03 5.73 -4.27
CA THR A 46 -15.27 4.33 -4.61
C THR A 46 -13.96 3.57 -4.59
N HIS A 47 -13.75 2.76 -3.54
CA HIS A 47 -12.56 1.90 -3.39
C HIS A 47 -12.79 0.47 -3.86
N GLN A 48 -13.99 0.15 -4.29
CA GLN A 48 -14.34 -1.12 -4.92
C GLN A 48 -14.92 -0.83 -6.31
N GLN A 49 -14.02 -0.55 -7.26
CA GLN A 49 -14.41 -0.16 -8.61
C GLN A 49 -15.14 -1.27 -9.35
N THR A 50 -16.04 -0.87 -10.24
CA THR A 50 -16.75 -1.76 -11.18
C THR A 50 -16.08 -1.84 -12.54
N GLU A 51 -15.24 -0.87 -12.87
CA GLU A 51 -14.44 -0.83 -14.09
C GLU A 51 -13.40 -1.95 -14.11
N PRO A 52 -12.88 -2.30 -15.30
CA PRO A 52 -11.80 -3.28 -15.41
C PRO A 52 -10.59 -2.92 -14.54
N LYS A 53 -9.93 -3.92 -13.96
CA LYS A 53 -8.84 -3.77 -12.99
C LYS A 53 -7.62 -2.99 -13.49
N TRP A 54 -7.47 -2.87 -14.80
CA TRP A 54 -6.40 -2.08 -15.44
C TRP A 54 -6.72 -0.59 -15.60
N TYR A 55 -7.95 -0.16 -15.25
CA TYR A 55 -8.30 1.26 -15.16
C TYR A 55 -7.97 1.81 -13.79
N ALA A 56 -7.48 3.06 -13.78
CA ALA A 56 -7.34 3.82 -12.55
C ALA A 56 -8.72 4.32 -12.07
N SER A 57 -8.92 4.32 -10.77
CA SER A 57 -10.17 4.69 -10.11
C SER A 57 -10.06 6.02 -9.39
N HIS A 58 -8.92 6.28 -8.73
CA HIS A 58 -8.72 7.52 -7.98
C HIS A 58 -7.23 7.90 -7.89
N GLN A 59 -7.00 9.12 -7.43
CA GLN A 59 -5.67 9.67 -7.25
C GLN A 59 -5.13 9.39 -5.85
N VAL A 60 -3.83 9.15 -5.76
CA VAL A 60 -3.07 9.10 -4.51
C VAL A 60 -1.98 10.16 -4.49
N GLU A 61 -1.68 10.69 -3.30
CA GLU A 61 -0.49 11.47 -3.01
C GLU A 61 0.58 10.57 -2.44
N VAL A 62 1.78 10.62 -2.99
CA VAL A 62 2.90 9.71 -2.72
C VAL A 62 3.98 10.43 -1.91
N PHE A 63 4.61 9.74 -0.96
CA PHE A 63 5.61 10.28 -0.04
C PHE A 63 6.88 9.43 0.03
N GLY A 64 7.92 10.02 0.65
CA GLY A 64 9.15 9.35 1.04
C GLY A 64 9.82 8.60 -0.11
N ARG A 65 10.38 7.44 0.21
CA ARG A 65 11.13 6.62 -0.75
C ARG A 65 10.31 6.21 -1.98
N LEU A 66 8.99 6.07 -1.86
CA LEU A 66 8.15 5.75 -3.01
C LEU A 66 8.06 6.94 -3.96
N LEU A 67 7.95 8.18 -3.43
CA LEU A 67 8.01 9.41 -4.23
C LEU A 67 9.36 9.56 -4.93
N GLU A 68 10.47 9.35 -4.21
CA GLU A 68 11.82 9.43 -4.76
C GLU A 68 12.02 8.49 -5.95
N HIS A 69 11.36 7.33 -5.90
CA HIS A 69 11.45 6.31 -6.94
C HIS A 69 10.54 6.54 -8.15
N CYS A 70 9.27 6.93 -7.93
CA CYS A 70 8.35 7.15 -9.04
C CYS A 70 8.42 8.57 -9.61
N GLY A 71 9.03 9.53 -8.90
CA GLY A 71 9.27 10.90 -9.39
C GLY A 71 8.02 11.76 -9.54
N HIS A 72 6.85 11.27 -9.14
CA HIS A 72 5.57 11.96 -9.24
C HIS A 72 4.86 11.97 -7.89
N LYS A 73 4.53 13.19 -7.41
CA LYS A 73 3.82 13.38 -6.15
C LYS A 73 2.39 12.84 -6.18
N TYR A 74 1.75 12.90 -7.32
CA TYR A 74 0.39 12.42 -7.54
C TYR A 74 0.36 11.37 -8.63
N ALA A 75 -0.42 10.32 -8.41
CA ALA A 75 -0.60 9.26 -9.39
C ALA A 75 -2.00 8.65 -9.29
N GLU A 76 -2.47 8.09 -10.40
CA GLU A 76 -3.75 7.40 -10.47
C GLU A 76 -3.57 5.92 -10.20
N VAL A 77 -4.44 5.33 -9.36
CA VAL A 77 -4.41 3.90 -8.98
C VAL A 77 -5.76 3.23 -9.15
N ASN A 78 -5.75 1.92 -9.31
CA ASN A 78 -6.95 1.10 -9.25
C ASN A 78 -7.33 0.81 -7.78
N SER A 79 -8.59 0.43 -7.54
CA SER A 79 -9.08 0.21 -6.20
C SER A 79 -10.07 -0.96 -6.15
N LEU A 80 -9.71 -2.01 -5.44
CA LEU A 80 -10.42 -3.30 -5.41
C LEU A 80 -10.51 -3.84 -3.98
N HIS A 81 -10.81 -2.97 -3.00
CA HIS A 81 -10.87 -3.34 -1.60
C HIS A 81 -12.07 -2.74 -0.89
N HIS A 82 -12.52 -3.38 0.17
CA HIS A 82 -13.60 -2.93 1.05
C HIS A 82 -13.15 -2.77 2.51
N GLN A 83 -11.88 -3.08 2.79
CA GLN A 83 -11.21 -2.85 4.06
C GLN A 83 -10.02 -1.92 3.85
N VAL A 84 -9.64 -1.18 4.89
CA VAL A 84 -8.52 -0.24 4.85
C VAL A 84 -7.89 -0.12 6.23
N ILE A 85 -6.63 0.31 6.29
CA ILE A 85 -5.91 0.56 7.54
C ILE A 85 -6.64 1.64 8.35
N LYS A 86 -6.95 1.31 9.60
CA LYS A 86 -7.51 2.23 10.60
C LYS A 86 -6.43 2.83 11.48
N LYS A 87 -5.54 1.98 11.98
CA LYS A 87 -4.42 2.38 12.84
C LYS A 87 -3.13 1.81 12.30
N LEU A 88 -2.21 2.68 11.93
CA LEU A 88 -0.87 2.29 11.50
C LEU A 88 0.01 2.01 12.73
N PRO A 89 0.80 0.92 12.75
CA PRO A 89 1.80 0.66 13.78
C PRO A 89 2.89 1.76 13.81
N SER A 90 3.42 2.08 14.98
CA SER A 90 4.40 3.18 15.17
C SER A 90 5.73 2.98 14.41
N MET A 91 6.10 1.73 14.10
CA MET A 91 7.28 1.41 13.31
C MET A 91 7.07 1.59 11.81
N MET A 92 5.83 1.77 11.36
CA MET A 92 5.50 2.02 9.95
C MET A 92 5.32 3.51 9.69
N GLU A 93 5.61 3.92 8.47
CA GLU A 93 5.34 5.25 7.92
C GLU A 93 4.39 5.17 6.74
N ILE A 94 3.68 6.27 6.48
CA ILE A 94 2.79 6.40 5.33
C ILE A 94 3.62 6.72 4.09
N LEU A 95 3.38 5.97 3.00
CA LEU A 95 4.03 6.17 1.71
C LEU A 95 3.07 6.66 0.62
N ALA A 96 1.77 6.49 0.81
CA ALA A 96 0.74 7.12 -0.03
C ALA A 96 -0.60 7.23 0.71
N VAL A 97 -1.38 8.25 0.33
CA VAL A 97 -2.76 8.46 0.78
C VAL A 97 -3.67 8.80 -0.40
N SER A 98 -4.92 8.38 -0.34
CA SER A 98 -5.97 8.82 -1.26
C SER A 98 -6.48 10.22 -0.91
N SER A 99 -7.22 10.87 -1.82
CA SER A 99 -7.76 12.21 -1.57
C SER A 99 -8.82 12.26 -0.46
N ASP A 100 -9.39 11.13 -0.07
CA ASP A 100 -10.24 10.97 1.12
C ASP A 100 -9.46 10.50 2.37
N CYS A 101 -8.13 10.70 2.35
CA CYS A 101 -7.22 10.48 3.48
C CYS A 101 -7.08 9.03 3.94
N LEU A 102 -7.39 8.05 3.11
CA LEU A 102 -7.13 6.65 3.43
C LEU A 102 -5.69 6.28 3.11
N ILE A 103 -5.08 5.43 3.95
CA ILE A 103 -3.71 4.96 3.73
C ILE A 103 -3.70 3.97 2.57
N GLU A 104 -2.98 4.32 1.51
CA GLU A 104 -2.86 3.55 0.27
C GLU A 104 -1.50 2.86 0.11
N ALA A 105 -0.48 3.34 0.83
CA ALA A 105 0.80 2.63 0.95
C ALA A 105 1.44 2.94 2.29
N ALA A 106 2.09 1.95 2.88
CA ALA A 106 2.83 2.07 4.13
C ALA A 106 3.94 1.03 4.24
N GLY A 107 4.96 1.31 5.04
CA GLY A 107 6.05 0.37 5.29
C GLY A 107 6.85 0.74 6.52
N ILE A 108 7.75 -0.14 6.96
CA ILE A 108 8.68 0.19 8.04
C ILE A 108 9.64 1.30 7.58
N LYS A 109 10.10 2.13 8.53
CA LYS A 109 10.96 3.27 8.23
C LYS A 109 12.31 2.87 7.65
N GLU A 110 12.86 1.76 8.12
CA GLU A 110 14.13 1.21 7.65
C GLU A 110 13.97 -0.25 7.26
N GLY A 111 14.42 -0.61 6.07
CA GLY A 111 14.34 -1.97 5.54
C GLY A 111 13.24 -2.17 4.49
N CYS A 112 13.21 -3.37 3.95
CA CYS A 112 12.35 -3.74 2.83
C CYS A 112 11.12 -4.54 3.28
N PHE A 113 10.24 -3.91 4.08
CA PHE A 113 8.96 -4.49 4.52
C PHE A 113 7.88 -3.43 4.39
N TRP A 114 7.17 -3.42 3.26
CA TRP A 114 6.19 -2.40 2.92
C TRP A 114 5.15 -2.91 1.93
N GLY A 115 4.12 -2.11 1.65
CA GLY A 115 3.09 -2.52 0.72
C GLY A 115 2.22 -1.37 0.23
N VAL A 116 1.37 -1.72 -0.74
CA VAL A 116 0.42 -0.84 -1.39
C VAL A 116 -0.99 -1.43 -1.32
N GLN A 117 -2.01 -0.58 -1.23
CA GLN A 117 -3.41 -0.99 -1.15
C GLN A 117 -4.00 -1.27 -2.54
N TRP A 118 -3.51 -0.58 -3.56
CA TRP A 118 -3.90 -0.83 -4.95
C TRP A 118 -3.23 -2.08 -5.53
N HIS A 119 -3.56 -2.41 -6.76
CA HIS A 119 -3.02 -3.54 -7.51
C HIS A 119 -2.09 -3.07 -8.65
N PRO A 120 -0.81 -2.78 -8.38
CA PRO A 120 0.14 -2.33 -9.40
C PRO A 120 0.35 -3.37 -10.51
N GLU A 121 0.21 -4.64 -10.20
CA GLU A 121 0.33 -5.74 -11.16
C GLU A 121 -0.81 -5.76 -12.20
N GLN A 122 -1.92 -5.08 -11.92
CA GLN A 122 -3.09 -4.98 -12.80
C GLN A 122 -3.11 -3.68 -13.63
N LEU A 123 -2.42 -2.63 -13.16
CA LEU A 123 -2.42 -1.29 -13.79
C LEU A 123 -1.51 -1.18 -15.03
N GLY A 124 -0.84 -2.25 -15.41
CA GLY A 124 0.08 -2.22 -16.53
C GLY A 124 1.38 -1.46 -16.25
N ARG A 125 1.99 -0.86 -17.30
CA ARG A 125 3.35 -0.28 -17.21
C ARG A 125 3.36 1.22 -16.85
N GLY A 126 2.44 1.70 -16.05
CA GLY A 126 2.46 3.07 -15.54
C GLY A 126 3.67 3.36 -14.64
N ALA A 127 4.11 4.62 -14.58
CA ALA A 127 5.30 5.03 -13.82
C ALA A 127 5.24 4.62 -12.34
N LEU A 128 4.08 4.74 -11.69
CA LEU A 128 3.90 4.35 -10.29
C LEU A 128 3.99 2.83 -10.12
N SER A 129 3.36 2.04 -11.00
CA SER A 129 3.44 0.57 -10.94
C SER A 129 4.86 0.07 -11.12
N GLN A 130 5.58 0.62 -12.09
CA GLN A 130 7.01 0.32 -12.28
C GLN A 130 7.83 0.78 -11.08
N GLY A 131 7.54 1.96 -10.53
CA GLY A 131 8.20 2.51 -9.34
C GLY A 131 8.10 1.59 -8.13
N VAL A 132 6.91 0.99 -7.88
CA VAL A 132 6.68 0.02 -6.80
C VAL A 132 7.62 -1.19 -6.95
N PHE A 133 7.65 -1.81 -8.12
CA PHE A 133 8.47 -3.01 -8.34
C PHE A 133 9.96 -2.68 -8.40
N ASN A 134 10.35 -1.57 -9.01
CA ASN A 134 11.75 -1.15 -9.09
C ASN A 134 12.31 -0.83 -7.70
N LEU A 135 11.55 -0.12 -6.86
CA LEU A 135 11.94 0.15 -5.48
C LEU A 135 12.14 -1.15 -4.71
N PHE A 136 11.18 -2.07 -4.80
CA PHE A 136 11.27 -3.36 -4.13
C PHE A 136 12.51 -4.16 -4.59
N MET A 137 12.75 -4.22 -5.90
CA MET A 137 13.93 -4.91 -6.44
C MET A 137 15.25 -4.27 -6.00
N GLN A 138 15.34 -2.94 -5.96
CA GLN A 138 16.53 -2.26 -5.47
C GLN A 138 16.79 -2.53 -3.99
N GLU A 139 15.75 -2.62 -3.17
CA GLU A 139 15.90 -2.91 -1.74
C GLU A 139 16.34 -4.35 -1.48
N ILE A 140 15.99 -5.31 -2.35
CA ILE A 140 16.44 -6.70 -2.26
C ILE A 140 17.94 -6.81 -2.52
N TYR A 141 18.49 -6.00 -3.43
CA TYR A 141 19.90 -6.10 -3.86
C TYR A 141 20.85 -5.15 -3.11
N LYS A 142 20.38 -4.45 -2.09
CA LYS A 142 21.22 -3.68 -1.16
C LYS A 142 21.91 -4.57 -0.16
#